data_bf7b9ac35c4f3849f9c46930825f50cc
#
_entry.id   bf7b9ac35c4f3849f9c46930825f50cc
#
_cell.length_a   1.000
_cell.length_b   1.000
_cell.length_c   1.000
_cell.angle_alpha   90.00
_cell.angle_beta   90.00
_cell.angle_gamma   90.00
#
_symmetry.space_group_name_H-M   'P 1'
#
loop_
_entity.id
_entity.type
_entity.pdbx_description
1 polymer ?
#
loop_
_entity_poly.entity_id
_entity_poly.type
_entity_poly.pdbx_seq_one_letter_code
_entity_poly.pdbx_strand_id
1 'polypeptide(L)'
;MKDESRSILDTLFPFHVTVGVDGSIAHVGKSMAKVMPDAVGQPFLGRFEVQRPRLSAMDEVRAHHDELVLVGIRGTTLQLRGQFMQLASGETVFACAPRIVDQTSVWSWPVGIPDFAPHDGSADYAMVIEATNMQLNDLERLVNTLQEKERAERELRRLAEDANRTKTNFLANISHEIRTPMTAILGYAELLRDPSIDPSERADYVETVRRNGDHLLAIINDILDLSKIEAGRFDIDLGDVVVPDVVRDVVRLLNVRAVSQGVTLTHVVEGDAPRIPIRSDPVRIRQVLLNIVGNAVKFTEQGGVRVVVSAVPRGKRMETTVAVHDTGCGIPQEILPSLFEPFCQSDNSYTRRHGGTGLGLAISKRLAGLLGGRIEVASEPQRGSVFTFTFESDVAGAAPTHPSEVEASPQRAAQGVLGGKHILLVEDSIDSLRILSALMSLAGARVDVASDGLSAV
;
A
#
# COMPACT_ATOMS: atom_id res chain seq x y z
N MET A 1 23.29 73.60 26.67
CA MET A 1 23.53 72.47 27.61
C MET A 1 25.00 72.08 27.50
N LYS A 2 25.72 71.96 28.62
CA LYS A 2 27.14 71.54 28.60
C LYS A 2 27.20 70.07 28.16
N ASP A 3 28.26 69.65 27.47
CA ASP A 3 28.43 68.30 26.94
C ASP A 3 28.25 67.17 27.98
N GLU A 4 28.64 67.42 29.24
CA GLU A 4 28.44 66.46 30.34
C GLU A 4 26.96 66.19 30.64
N SER A 5 26.08 67.22 30.63
CA SER A 5 24.65 67.02 30.88
C SER A 5 23.95 66.26 29.74
N ARG A 6 24.44 66.41 28.50
CA ARG A 6 23.95 65.61 27.36
C ARG A 6 24.35 64.14 27.48
N SER A 7 25.60 63.85 27.86
CA SER A 7 26.12 62.48 28.08
C SER A 7 25.33 61.73 29.15
N ILE A 8 24.95 62.43 30.24
CA ILE A 8 24.11 61.86 31.29
C ILE A 8 22.72 61.52 30.78
N LEU A 9 22.09 62.44 30.06
CA LEU A 9 20.75 62.19 29.45
C LEU A 9 20.77 61.06 28.44
N ASP A 10 21.81 60.96 27.60
CA ASP A 10 21.98 59.86 26.65
C ASP A 10 22.14 58.50 27.33
N THR A 11 22.67 58.48 28.53
CA THR A 11 22.85 57.26 29.30
C THR A 11 21.60 56.88 30.07
N LEU A 12 20.94 57.84 30.73
CA LEU A 12 19.78 57.58 31.57
C LEU A 12 18.47 57.50 30.80
N PHE A 13 18.36 58.27 29.69
CA PHE A 13 17.17 58.36 28.87
C PHE A 13 17.53 58.32 27.35
N PRO A 14 18.03 57.22 26.83
CA PRO A 14 18.56 57.14 25.47
C PRO A 14 17.54 57.48 24.38
N PHE A 15 16.23 57.53 24.73
CA PHE A 15 15.16 57.96 23.85
C PHE A 15 14.70 59.41 24.07
N HIS A 16 15.41 60.19 24.90
CA HIS A 16 14.99 61.56 25.19
C HIS A 16 14.95 62.46 23.93
N VAL A 17 14.10 63.49 23.99
CA VAL A 17 14.01 64.54 22.99
C VAL A 17 14.12 65.90 23.67
N THR A 18 15.05 66.74 23.26
CA THR A 18 15.17 68.12 23.74
C THR A 18 14.52 69.07 22.72
N VAL A 19 13.61 69.89 23.18
CA VAL A 19 12.84 70.87 22.37
C VAL A 19 13.29 72.25 22.75
N GLY A 20 13.67 73.06 21.76
CA GLY A 20 14.08 74.43 21.91
C GLY A 20 12.91 75.35 22.32
N VAL A 21 13.27 76.60 22.69
CA VAL A 21 12.28 77.64 23.05
C VAL A 21 11.30 77.93 21.89
N ASP A 22 11.77 77.77 20.65
CA ASP A 22 11.03 77.96 19.43
C ASP A 22 10.08 76.75 19.07
N GLY A 23 10.10 75.69 19.86
CA GLY A 23 9.33 74.44 19.64
C GLY A 23 9.95 73.52 18.64
N SER A 24 11.17 73.78 18.13
CA SER A 24 11.90 72.86 17.27
C SER A 24 12.67 71.82 18.11
N ILE A 25 12.91 70.62 17.55
CA ILE A 25 13.70 69.59 18.16
C ILE A 25 15.18 70.00 18.09
N ALA A 26 15.77 70.33 19.26
CA ALA A 26 17.17 70.75 19.37
C ALA A 26 18.16 69.58 19.45
N HIS A 27 17.72 68.48 20.05
CA HIS A 27 18.54 67.28 20.19
C HIS A 27 17.65 66.07 20.43
N VAL A 28 18.14 64.88 20.02
CA VAL A 28 17.52 63.57 20.33
C VAL A 28 18.59 62.66 20.92
N GLY A 29 18.19 61.81 21.87
CA GLY A 29 19.06 60.79 22.45
C GLY A 29 19.52 59.77 21.42
N LYS A 30 20.61 59.10 21.73
CA LYS A 30 21.28 58.18 20.81
C LYS A 30 20.38 57.07 20.26
N SER A 31 19.46 56.54 21.06
CA SER A 31 18.50 55.49 20.63
C SER A 31 17.34 56.10 19.84
N MET A 32 16.88 57.31 20.21
CA MET A 32 15.87 58.01 19.44
C MET A 32 16.39 58.41 18.05
N ALA A 33 17.68 58.74 17.92
CA ALA A 33 18.29 59.05 16.62
C ALA A 33 18.27 57.85 15.65
N LYS A 34 18.27 56.63 16.15
CA LYS A 34 18.09 55.43 15.30
C LYS A 34 16.65 55.31 14.78
N VAL A 35 15.67 55.73 15.59
CA VAL A 35 14.22 55.72 15.23
C VAL A 35 13.87 56.87 14.30
N MET A 36 14.48 58.03 14.54
CA MET A 36 14.16 59.26 13.82
C MET A 36 15.44 60.08 13.50
N PRO A 37 16.24 59.62 12.51
CA PRO A 37 17.55 60.25 12.21
C PRO A 37 17.39 61.74 11.76
N ASP A 38 16.26 62.11 11.15
CA ASP A 38 16.02 63.44 10.59
C ASP A 38 15.16 64.34 11.52
N ALA A 39 15.04 64.01 12.79
CA ALA A 39 14.16 64.73 13.71
C ALA A 39 14.68 66.11 14.12
N VAL A 40 16.00 66.28 14.22
CA VAL A 40 16.62 67.54 14.69
C VAL A 40 16.31 68.69 13.71
N GLY A 41 15.91 69.84 14.26
CA GLY A 41 15.49 71.02 13.49
C GLY A 41 14.03 71.05 13.06
N GLN A 42 13.28 69.93 13.25
CA GLN A 42 11.88 69.87 12.91
C GLN A 42 10.98 70.29 14.10
N PRO A 43 9.75 70.83 13.84
CA PRO A 43 8.80 71.12 14.91
C PRO A 43 8.43 69.85 15.69
N PHE A 44 8.47 69.86 17.03
CA PHE A 44 8.15 68.70 17.88
C PHE A 44 6.75 68.18 17.59
N LEU A 45 5.71 69.03 17.62
CA LEU A 45 4.32 68.62 17.35
C LEU A 45 4.07 68.26 15.87
N GLY A 46 4.99 68.55 14.96
CA GLY A 46 5.00 68.06 13.59
C GLY A 46 5.39 66.59 13.48
N ARG A 47 6.22 66.10 14.38
CA ARG A 47 6.79 64.73 14.41
C ARG A 47 6.14 63.86 15.49
N PHE A 48 5.67 64.48 16.58
CA PHE A 48 5.10 63.81 17.72
C PHE A 48 3.65 64.24 17.97
N GLU A 49 2.84 63.36 18.49
CA GLU A 49 1.46 63.60 18.93
C GLU A 49 1.33 63.25 20.40
N VAL A 50 1.07 64.23 21.26
CA VAL A 50 0.82 63.97 22.68
C VAL A 50 -0.58 63.47 22.84
N GLN A 51 -0.71 62.20 23.21
CA GLN A 51 -1.99 61.46 23.19
C GLN A 51 -2.71 61.47 24.54
N ARG A 52 -1.92 61.46 25.66
CA ARG A 52 -2.46 61.50 27.00
C ARG A 52 -1.55 62.28 27.93
N PRO A 53 -1.99 63.41 28.49
CA PRO A 53 -3.19 64.12 28.08
C PRO A 53 -3.10 64.55 26.62
N ARG A 54 -4.22 64.87 25.97
CA ARG A 54 -4.21 65.34 24.57
C ARG A 54 -3.81 66.79 24.52
N LEU A 55 -2.60 67.09 24.03
CA LEU A 55 -2.02 68.43 23.94
C LEU A 55 -1.68 68.74 22.49
N SER A 56 -2.06 69.96 22.06
CA SER A 56 -1.93 70.39 20.65
C SER A 56 -1.05 71.62 20.45
N ALA A 57 -0.65 72.31 21.54
CA ALA A 57 0.21 73.47 21.50
C ALA A 57 1.43 73.28 22.41
N MET A 58 2.58 73.88 22.07
CA MET A 58 3.81 73.80 22.85
C MET A 58 3.70 74.43 24.24
N ASP A 59 2.87 75.46 24.39
CA ASP A 59 2.62 76.08 25.68
C ASP A 59 1.84 75.13 26.62
N GLU A 60 0.91 74.36 26.07
CA GLU A 60 0.25 73.29 26.84
C GLU A 60 1.22 72.20 27.25
N VAL A 61 2.13 71.77 26.36
CA VAL A 61 3.17 70.80 26.65
C VAL A 61 4.09 71.29 27.76
N ARG A 62 4.48 72.59 27.77
CA ARG A 62 5.31 73.20 28.84
C ARG A 62 4.59 73.33 30.16
N ALA A 63 3.27 73.57 30.15
CA ALA A 63 2.48 73.61 31.36
C ALA A 63 2.29 72.27 32.05
N HIS A 64 2.37 71.14 31.31
CA HIS A 64 2.24 69.78 31.85
C HIS A 64 3.63 69.17 32.12
N HIS A 65 4.54 69.94 32.71
CA HIS A 65 5.80 69.42 33.23
C HIS A 65 5.55 68.57 34.47
N ASP A 66 6.40 67.54 34.67
CA ASP A 66 6.35 66.57 35.78
C ASP A 66 5.13 65.61 35.77
N GLU A 67 4.32 65.63 34.72
CA GLU A 67 3.25 64.63 34.52
C GLU A 67 3.68 63.51 33.55
N LEU A 68 3.18 62.29 33.79
CA LEU A 68 3.42 61.19 32.91
C LEU A 68 2.58 61.33 31.63
N VAL A 69 3.24 61.37 30.50
CA VAL A 69 2.59 61.53 29.22
C VAL A 69 2.80 60.36 28.28
N LEU A 70 1.83 60.15 27.40
CA LEU A 70 1.93 59.19 26.29
C LEU A 70 2.03 59.98 24.99
N VAL A 71 3.07 59.70 24.22
CA VAL A 71 3.36 60.40 22.96
C VAL A 71 3.51 59.38 21.84
N GLY A 72 2.77 59.55 20.77
CA GLY A 72 2.91 58.79 19.53
C GLY A 72 3.88 59.46 18.56
N ILE A 73 4.62 58.70 17.78
CA ILE A 73 5.44 59.17 16.67
C ILE A 73 4.55 59.18 15.44
N ARG A 74 4.35 60.38 14.83
CA ARG A 74 3.44 60.52 13.65
C ARG A 74 3.91 59.66 12.47
N GLY A 75 2.96 59.02 11.82
CA GLY A 75 3.24 58.13 10.67
C GLY A 75 3.73 56.74 11.06
N THR A 76 3.73 56.43 12.37
CA THR A 76 4.11 55.10 12.90
C THR A 76 3.09 54.64 13.94
N THR A 77 3.19 53.36 14.35
CA THR A 77 2.45 52.79 15.49
C THR A 77 3.20 52.90 16.80
N LEU A 78 4.37 53.52 16.77
CA LEU A 78 5.29 53.58 17.90
C LEU A 78 4.81 54.59 18.94
N GLN A 79 4.87 54.26 20.22
CA GLN A 79 4.48 55.10 21.34
C GLN A 79 5.62 55.18 22.36
N LEU A 80 5.74 56.37 22.92
CA LEU A 80 6.71 56.72 23.97
C LEU A 80 5.95 57.07 25.24
N ARG A 81 6.50 56.66 26.39
CA ARG A 81 6.01 57.04 27.72
C ARG A 81 7.08 57.77 28.43
N GLY A 82 6.78 58.95 28.97
CA GLY A 82 7.78 59.76 29.67
C GLY A 82 7.20 60.99 30.33
N GLN A 83 8.10 61.94 30.70
CA GLN A 83 7.75 63.19 31.33
C GLN A 83 8.43 64.33 30.58
N PHE A 84 7.76 65.50 30.56
CA PHE A 84 8.38 66.75 30.13
C PHE A 84 9.05 67.42 31.33
N MET A 85 10.28 67.89 31.18
CA MET A 85 11.04 68.60 32.17
C MET A 85 11.52 69.93 31.57
N GLN A 86 11.33 71.05 32.29
CA GLN A 86 11.80 72.34 31.82
C GLN A 86 13.20 72.63 32.37
N LEU A 87 14.12 72.94 31.51
CA LEU A 87 15.48 73.30 31.90
C LEU A 87 15.58 74.82 32.21
N ALA A 88 16.56 75.21 33.02
CA ALA A 88 16.84 76.59 33.32
C ALA A 88 17.20 77.44 32.06
N SER A 89 17.58 76.78 30.95
CA SER A 89 17.82 77.40 29.64
C SER A 89 16.55 77.83 28.90
N GLY A 90 15.35 77.39 29.39
CA GLY A 90 14.07 77.55 28.72
C GLY A 90 13.76 76.42 27.71
N GLU A 91 14.67 75.50 27.53
CA GLU A 91 14.45 74.28 26.72
C GLU A 91 13.59 73.26 27.49
N THR A 92 12.83 72.45 26.77
CA THR A 92 11.99 71.38 27.33
C THR A 92 12.60 70.00 26.96
N VAL A 93 12.85 69.17 27.93
CA VAL A 93 13.32 67.80 27.71
C VAL A 93 12.16 66.84 27.89
N PHE A 94 11.87 66.03 26.90
CA PHE A 94 10.99 64.86 27.01
C PHE A 94 11.86 63.66 27.35
N ALA A 95 11.94 63.29 28.63
CA ALA A 95 12.60 62.10 29.08
C ALA A 95 11.67 60.90 28.97
N CYS A 96 11.94 60.01 28.03
CA CYS A 96 11.00 58.95 27.68
C CYS A 96 11.67 57.64 27.34
N ALA A 97 10.85 56.62 27.34
CA ALA A 97 11.17 55.27 26.90
C ALA A 97 10.10 54.72 25.96
N PRO A 98 10.40 53.75 25.13
CA PRO A 98 9.41 53.05 24.29
C PRO A 98 8.33 52.41 25.14
N ARG A 99 7.09 52.52 24.72
CA ARG A 99 5.97 51.81 25.32
C ARG A 99 5.76 50.50 24.58
N ILE A 100 6.10 49.40 25.21
CA ILE A 100 5.88 48.03 24.73
C ILE A 100 4.50 47.60 25.22
N VAL A 101 3.53 47.42 24.29
CA VAL A 101 2.15 47.05 24.62
C VAL A 101 1.86 45.58 24.28
N ASP A 102 2.50 45.09 23.24
CA ASP A 102 2.31 43.72 22.72
C ASP A 102 3.56 43.26 21.98
N GLN A 103 3.50 42.03 21.47
CA GLN A 103 4.61 41.38 20.75
C GLN A 103 5.02 42.14 19.48
N THR A 104 4.08 42.72 18.77
CA THR A 104 4.35 43.44 17.50
C THR A 104 5.04 44.77 17.75
N SER A 105 4.77 45.41 18.90
CA SER A 105 5.39 46.72 19.25
C SER A 105 6.88 46.60 19.50
N VAL A 106 7.38 45.49 20.04
CA VAL A 106 8.85 45.26 20.28
C VAL A 106 9.60 45.25 18.95
N TRP A 107 9.07 44.52 17.97
CA TRP A 107 9.74 44.34 16.67
C TRP A 107 9.55 45.47 15.68
N SER A 108 8.68 46.41 15.98
CA SER A 108 8.45 47.61 15.14
C SER A 108 9.48 48.70 15.36
N TRP A 109 10.29 48.59 16.43
CA TRP A 109 11.34 49.54 16.73
C TRP A 109 12.68 49.12 16.08
N PRO A 110 13.40 50.02 15.40
CA PRO A 110 14.71 49.76 14.82
C PRO A 110 15.82 49.82 15.90
N VAL A 111 15.55 49.25 17.08
CA VAL A 111 16.45 49.28 18.27
C VAL A 111 16.48 47.89 18.90
N GLY A 112 17.62 47.52 19.46
CA GLY A 112 17.79 46.28 20.23
C GLY A 112 17.85 46.52 21.73
N ILE A 113 17.95 45.47 22.53
CA ILE A 113 18.04 45.52 23.99
C ILE A 113 19.13 46.49 24.49
N PRO A 114 20.33 46.53 23.88
CA PRO A 114 21.38 47.48 24.33
C PRO A 114 21.04 48.97 24.14
N ASP A 115 19.98 49.29 23.42
CA ASP A 115 19.53 50.65 23.18
C ASP A 115 18.65 51.21 24.29
N PHE A 116 18.19 50.36 25.22
CA PHE A 116 17.41 50.77 26.38
C PHE A 116 18.33 51.23 27.51
N ALA A 117 17.81 52.06 28.40
CA ALA A 117 18.53 52.44 29.61
C ALA A 117 18.69 51.27 30.56
N PRO A 118 19.81 51.13 31.30
CA PRO A 118 20.00 50.00 32.23
C PRO A 118 18.97 49.89 33.36
N HIS A 119 18.26 50.97 33.65
CA HIS A 119 17.21 51.03 34.67
C HIS A 119 15.79 50.96 34.05
N ASP A 120 15.68 50.82 32.73
CA ASP A 120 14.40 50.78 32.04
C ASP A 120 13.92 49.30 31.96
N GLY A 121 12.89 48.99 32.71
CA GLY A 121 12.26 47.63 32.71
C GLY A 121 11.69 47.19 31.39
N SER A 122 11.66 48.09 30.38
CA SER A 122 11.16 47.74 29.01
C SER A 122 12.07 46.69 28.34
N ALA A 123 13.38 46.70 28.64
CA ALA A 123 14.34 45.71 28.13
C ALA A 123 14.05 44.30 28.71
N ASP A 124 13.81 44.22 30.02
CA ASP A 124 13.47 42.94 30.68
C ASP A 124 12.15 42.39 30.16
N TYR A 125 11.18 43.29 29.92
CA TYR A 125 9.87 42.90 29.38
C TYR A 125 10.01 42.37 27.95
N ALA A 126 10.85 42.98 27.13
CA ALA A 126 11.14 42.51 25.78
C ALA A 126 11.77 41.11 25.81
N MET A 127 12.72 40.85 26.70
CA MET A 127 13.31 39.52 26.86
C MET A 127 12.30 38.45 27.27
N VAL A 128 11.38 38.76 28.19
CA VAL A 128 10.35 37.81 28.63
C VAL A 128 9.40 37.49 27.46
N ILE A 129 9.00 38.49 26.67
CA ILE A 129 8.17 38.29 25.49
C ILE A 129 8.88 37.38 24.47
N GLU A 130 10.17 37.64 24.20
CA GLU A 130 10.96 36.86 23.27
C GLU A 130 11.09 35.39 23.73
N ALA A 131 11.44 35.17 24.98
CA ALA A 131 11.53 33.82 25.56
C ALA A 131 10.19 33.08 25.50
N THR A 132 9.08 33.79 25.80
CA THR A 132 7.73 33.19 25.71
C THR A 132 7.37 32.81 24.27
N ASN A 133 7.74 33.65 23.30
CA ASN A 133 7.50 33.33 21.88
C ASN A 133 8.30 32.12 21.41
N MET A 134 9.58 32.01 21.82
CA MET A 134 10.37 30.81 21.55
C MET A 134 9.69 29.55 22.09
N GLN A 135 9.24 29.59 23.35
CA GLN A 135 8.54 28.45 23.97
C GLN A 135 7.23 28.11 23.25
N LEU A 136 6.45 29.10 22.82
CA LEU A 136 5.21 28.87 22.05
C LEU A 136 5.49 28.23 20.70
N ASN A 137 6.51 28.70 19.98
CA ASN A 137 6.91 28.12 18.70
C ASN A 137 7.41 26.67 18.86
N ASP A 138 8.17 26.38 19.91
CA ASP A 138 8.62 25.02 20.20
C ASP A 138 7.46 24.09 20.58
N LEU A 139 6.49 24.60 21.34
CA LEU A 139 5.27 23.86 21.68
C LEU A 139 4.43 23.55 20.42
N GLU A 140 4.24 24.54 19.55
CA GLU A 140 3.54 24.33 18.27
C GLU A 140 4.21 23.25 17.40
N ARG A 141 5.55 23.31 17.29
CA ARG A 141 6.32 22.28 16.57
C ARG A 141 6.12 20.89 17.17
N LEU A 142 6.16 20.79 18.49
CA LEU A 142 5.95 19.53 19.20
C LEU A 142 4.55 18.98 18.98
N VAL A 143 3.52 19.83 19.08
CA VAL A 143 2.12 19.45 18.82
C VAL A 143 1.96 18.94 17.39
N ASN A 144 2.50 19.63 16.39
CA ASN A 144 2.44 19.21 15.00
C ASN A 144 3.11 17.85 14.79
N THR A 145 4.32 17.67 15.38
CA THR A 145 5.05 16.39 15.30
C THR A 145 4.28 15.23 15.94
N LEU A 146 3.63 15.48 17.10
CA LEU A 146 2.79 14.49 17.77
C LEU A 146 1.57 14.13 16.95
N GLN A 147 0.91 15.10 16.34
CA GLN A 147 -0.25 14.85 15.45
C GLN A 147 0.12 14.03 14.21
N GLU A 148 1.28 14.30 13.60
CA GLU A 148 1.77 13.52 12.46
C GLU A 148 2.06 12.07 12.86
N LYS A 149 2.73 11.85 13.99
CA LYS A 149 3.00 10.52 14.51
C LYS A 149 1.71 9.75 14.82
N GLU A 150 0.75 10.41 15.45
CA GLU A 150 -0.54 9.78 15.78
C GLU A 150 -1.32 9.38 14.51
N ARG A 151 -1.29 10.23 13.46
CA ARG A 151 -1.90 9.89 12.15
C ARG A 151 -1.22 8.68 11.51
N ALA A 152 0.11 8.66 11.50
CA ALA A 152 0.87 7.54 10.96
C ALA A 152 0.61 6.24 11.72
N GLU A 153 0.55 6.29 13.06
CA GLU A 153 0.25 5.14 13.90
C GLU A 153 -1.18 4.60 13.65
N ARG A 154 -2.16 5.48 13.55
CA ARG A 154 -3.55 5.10 13.24
C ARG A 154 -3.65 4.41 11.87
N GLU A 155 -2.94 4.92 10.86
CA GLU A 155 -2.93 4.32 9.52
C GLU A 155 -2.27 2.94 9.53
N LEU A 156 -1.10 2.80 10.19
CA LEU A 156 -0.43 1.51 10.35
C LEU A 156 -1.30 0.50 11.10
N ARG A 157 -1.98 0.93 12.15
CA ARG A 157 -2.88 0.07 12.91
C ARG A 157 -4.05 -0.39 12.05
N ARG A 158 -4.66 0.51 11.27
CA ARG A 158 -5.74 0.17 10.34
C ARG A 158 -5.30 -0.88 9.32
N LEU A 159 -4.14 -0.68 8.70
CA LEU A 159 -3.57 -1.63 7.75
C LEU A 159 -3.32 -3.01 8.39
N ALA A 160 -2.80 -3.04 9.62
CA ALA A 160 -2.58 -4.27 10.37
C ALA A 160 -3.90 -4.98 10.73
N GLU A 161 -4.93 -4.24 11.14
CA GLU A 161 -6.26 -4.79 11.45
C GLU A 161 -6.94 -5.35 10.20
N ASP A 162 -6.86 -4.65 9.05
CA ASP A 162 -7.38 -5.12 7.76
C ASP A 162 -6.66 -6.39 7.29
N ALA A 163 -5.32 -6.44 7.40
CA ALA A 163 -4.54 -7.63 7.08
C ALA A 163 -4.90 -8.82 7.97
N ASN A 164 -5.06 -8.59 9.29
CA ASN A 164 -5.43 -9.64 10.23
C ASN A 164 -6.87 -10.16 9.97
N ARG A 165 -7.80 -9.27 9.64
CA ARG A 165 -9.17 -9.64 9.26
C ARG A 165 -9.19 -10.50 7.99
N THR A 166 -8.41 -10.11 6.96
CA THR A 166 -8.25 -10.89 5.74
C THR A 166 -7.70 -12.27 6.02
N LYS A 167 -6.65 -12.38 6.87
CA LYS A 167 -6.06 -13.66 7.29
C LYS A 167 -7.06 -14.53 8.06
N THR A 168 -7.86 -13.96 8.94
CA THR A 168 -8.87 -14.70 9.72
C THR A 168 -9.96 -15.25 8.79
N ASN A 169 -10.46 -14.45 7.87
CA ASN A 169 -11.44 -14.89 6.88
C ASN A 169 -10.87 -15.99 5.97
N PHE A 170 -9.61 -15.86 5.57
CA PHE A 170 -8.89 -16.88 4.81
C PHE A 170 -8.88 -18.23 5.53
N LEU A 171 -8.49 -18.26 6.81
CA LEU A 171 -8.47 -19.50 7.62
C LEU A 171 -9.87 -20.10 7.82
N ALA A 172 -10.88 -19.26 8.04
CA ALA A 172 -12.26 -19.71 8.17
C ALA A 172 -12.77 -20.38 6.88
N ASN A 173 -12.49 -19.77 5.73
CA ASN A 173 -12.87 -20.31 4.43
C ASN A 173 -12.15 -21.64 4.13
N ILE A 174 -10.84 -21.73 4.38
CA ILE A 174 -10.09 -22.99 4.27
C ILE A 174 -10.74 -24.09 5.10
N SER A 175 -11.04 -23.80 6.37
CA SER A 175 -11.67 -24.80 7.26
C SER A 175 -13.00 -25.29 6.73
N HIS A 176 -13.80 -24.42 6.12
CA HIS A 176 -15.06 -24.80 5.51
C HIS A 176 -14.86 -25.64 4.25
N GLU A 177 -13.97 -25.23 3.34
CA GLU A 177 -13.68 -25.92 2.09
C GLU A 177 -13.05 -27.31 2.30
N ILE A 178 -12.29 -27.50 3.38
CA ILE A 178 -11.75 -28.82 3.80
C ILE A 178 -12.85 -29.68 4.41
N ARG A 179 -13.71 -29.12 5.28
CA ARG A 179 -14.70 -29.87 6.04
C ARG A 179 -15.74 -30.53 5.13
N THR A 180 -16.20 -29.83 4.10
CA THR A 180 -17.26 -30.29 3.21
C THR A 180 -16.91 -31.59 2.50
N PRO A 181 -15.81 -31.71 1.73
CA PRO A 181 -15.41 -32.97 1.11
C PRO A 181 -15.05 -34.05 2.12
N MET A 182 -14.43 -33.69 3.26
CA MET A 182 -14.09 -34.65 4.30
C MET A 182 -15.33 -35.28 4.93
N THR A 183 -16.38 -34.48 5.19
CA THR A 183 -17.65 -35.00 5.70
C THR A 183 -18.30 -35.95 4.70
N ALA A 184 -18.26 -35.62 3.40
CA ALA A 184 -18.77 -36.50 2.36
C ALA A 184 -17.98 -37.83 2.28
N ILE A 185 -16.64 -37.77 2.33
CA ILE A 185 -15.80 -38.97 2.33
C ILE A 185 -16.15 -39.86 3.52
N LEU A 186 -16.19 -39.30 4.74
CA LEU A 186 -16.49 -40.09 5.95
C LEU A 186 -17.92 -40.65 5.92
N GLY A 187 -18.91 -39.86 5.47
CA GLY A 187 -20.29 -40.31 5.39
C GLY A 187 -20.49 -41.43 4.39
N TYR A 188 -19.93 -41.33 3.19
CA TYR A 188 -20.02 -42.41 2.20
C TYR A 188 -19.18 -43.62 2.57
N ALA A 189 -18.05 -43.44 3.23
CA ALA A 189 -17.24 -44.54 3.76
C ALA A 189 -17.99 -45.34 4.86
N GLU A 190 -18.79 -44.66 5.71
CA GLU A 190 -19.60 -45.33 6.70
C GLU A 190 -20.76 -46.08 6.04
N LEU A 191 -21.42 -45.50 5.03
CA LEU A 191 -22.43 -46.18 4.27
C LEU A 191 -21.87 -47.45 3.60
N LEU A 192 -20.67 -47.42 3.01
CA LEU A 192 -20.01 -48.54 2.36
C LEU A 192 -19.73 -49.76 3.30
N ARG A 193 -19.83 -49.58 4.62
CA ARG A 193 -19.72 -50.67 5.59
C ARG A 193 -20.96 -51.55 5.64
N ASP A 194 -22.12 -51.08 5.15
CA ASP A 194 -23.32 -51.89 5.08
C ASP A 194 -23.20 -52.95 3.96
N PRO A 195 -23.27 -54.26 4.27
CA PRO A 195 -23.21 -55.31 3.27
C PRO A 195 -24.43 -55.35 2.37
N SER A 196 -25.53 -54.75 2.78
CA SER A 196 -26.83 -54.81 2.07
C SER A 196 -26.97 -53.82 0.91
N ILE A 197 -25.99 -52.94 0.71
CA ILE A 197 -26.00 -51.94 -0.35
C ILE A 197 -25.90 -52.60 -1.71
N ASP A 198 -26.74 -52.16 -2.64
CA ASP A 198 -26.72 -52.58 -4.03
C ASP A 198 -25.36 -52.34 -4.68
N PRO A 199 -24.80 -53.27 -5.50
CA PRO A 199 -23.53 -53.10 -6.16
C PRO A 199 -23.40 -51.82 -7.00
N SER A 200 -24.50 -51.33 -7.58
CA SER A 200 -24.51 -50.06 -8.35
C SER A 200 -24.39 -48.86 -7.44
N GLU A 201 -25.14 -48.80 -6.34
CA GLU A 201 -24.98 -47.75 -5.31
C GLU A 201 -23.61 -47.75 -4.69
N ARG A 202 -23.04 -48.96 -4.43
CA ARG A 202 -21.68 -49.10 -3.90
C ARG A 202 -20.66 -48.48 -4.85
N ALA A 203 -20.78 -48.69 -6.16
CA ALA A 203 -19.91 -48.10 -7.16
C ALA A 203 -20.02 -46.57 -7.16
N ASP A 204 -21.23 -46.02 -7.06
CA ASP A 204 -21.47 -44.56 -6.99
C ASP A 204 -20.89 -43.93 -5.69
N TYR A 205 -21.00 -44.62 -4.56
CA TYR A 205 -20.41 -44.17 -3.31
C TYR A 205 -18.87 -44.14 -3.36
N VAL A 206 -18.26 -45.19 -3.92
CA VAL A 206 -16.79 -45.23 -4.13
C VAL A 206 -16.33 -44.11 -5.03
N GLU A 207 -17.06 -43.84 -6.15
CA GLU A 207 -16.73 -42.75 -7.07
C GLU A 207 -16.90 -41.39 -6.40
N THR A 208 -17.90 -41.24 -5.52
CA THR A 208 -18.13 -40.03 -4.75
C THR A 208 -17.01 -39.79 -3.72
N VAL A 209 -16.55 -40.83 -3.03
CA VAL A 209 -15.39 -40.78 -2.12
C VAL A 209 -14.13 -40.37 -2.89
N ARG A 210 -13.86 -41.01 -4.04
CA ARG A 210 -12.71 -40.70 -4.90
C ARG A 210 -12.73 -39.24 -5.35
N ARG A 211 -13.85 -38.77 -5.90
CA ARG A 211 -14.01 -37.38 -6.38
C ARG A 211 -13.79 -36.35 -5.28
N ASN A 212 -14.31 -36.61 -4.07
CA ASN A 212 -14.10 -35.70 -2.92
C ASN A 212 -12.67 -35.76 -2.39
N GLY A 213 -11.99 -36.93 -2.46
CA GLY A 213 -10.59 -37.06 -2.15
C GLY A 213 -9.69 -36.27 -3.10
N ASP A 214 -9.92 -36.41 -4.42
CA ASP A 214 -9.21 -35.64 -5.44
C ASP A 214 -9.42 -34.12 -5.25
N HIS A 215 -10.64 -33.72 -4.90
CA HIS A 215 -10.97 -32.31 -4.62
C HIS A 215 -10.24 -31.79 -3.38
N LEU A 216 -10.19 -32.57 -2.30
CA LEU A 216 -9.46 -32.22 -1.07
C LEU A 216 -7.96 -32.05 -1.31
N LEU A 217 -7.36 -32.97 -2.08
CA LEU A 217 -5.94 -32.88 -2.46
C LEU A 217 -5.68 -31.63 -3.30
N ALA A 218 -6.57 -31.26 -4.21
CA ALA A 218 -6.44 -30.03 -4.99
C ALA A 218 -6.47 -28.78 -4.08
N ILE A 219 -7.39 -28.72 -3.10
CA ILE A 219 -7.45 -27.62 -2.12
C ILE A 219 -6.12 -27.52 -1.32
N ILE A 220 -5.62 -28.65 -0.83
CA ILE A 220 -4.37 -28.66 -0.05
C ILE A 220 -3.19 -28.17 -0.90
N ASN A 221 -3.07 -28.63 -2.15
CA ASN A 221 -2.03 -28.19 -3.06
C ASN A 221 -2.14 -26.68 -3.38
N ASP A 222 -3.36 -26.18 -3.60
CA ASP A 222 -3.62 -24.77 -3.82
C ASP A 222 -3.15 -23.91 -2.61
N ILE A 223 -3.43 -24.36 -1.38
CA ILE A 223 -3.00 -23.67 -0.15
C ILE A 223 -1.49 -23.70 -0.01
N LEU A 224 -0.85 -24.84 -0.28
CA LEU A 224 0.61 -24.98 -0.23
C LEU A 224 1.30 -24.11 -1.28
N ASP A 225 0.78 -24.08 -2.51
CA ASP A 225 1.29 -23.21 -3.58
C ASP A 225 1.16 -21.74 -3.18
N LEU A 226 -0.01 -21.32 -2.69
CA LEU A 226 -0.22 -19.94 -2.23
C LEU A 226 0.74 -19.57 -1.10
N SER A 227 0.91 -20.46 -0.10
CA SER A 227 1.83 -20.26 1.03
C SER A 227 3.29 -20.13 0.59
N LYS A 228 3.74 -20.96 -0.37
CA LYS A 228 5.09 -20.87 -0.93
C LYS A 228 5.32 -19.58 -1.69
N ILE A 229 4.31 -19.13 -2.47
CA ILE A 229 4.37 -17.88 -3.22
C ILE A 229 4.44 -16.69 -2.26
N GLU A 230 3.61 -16.66 -1.20
CA GLU A 230 3.61 -15.59 -0.19
C GLU A 230 4.92 -15.49 0.59
N ALA A 231 5.54 -16.65 0.86
CA ALA A 231 6.85 -16.70 1.52
C ALA A 231 8.03 -16.36 0.60
N GLY A 232 7.79 -16.10 -0.71
CA GLY A 232 8.85 -15.88 -1.69
C GLY A 232 9.74 -17.10 -1.93
N ARG A 233 9.24 -18.31 -1.63
CA ARG A 233 9.97 -19.60 -1.73
C ARG A 233 9.48 -20.44 -2.90
N PHE A 234 8.86 -19.80 -3.87
CA PHE A 234 8.32 -20.52 -5.02
C PHE A 234 9.34 -20.47 -6.16
N ASP A 235 9.92 -21.61 -6.48
CA ASP A 235 10.92 -21.74 -7.54
C ASP A 235 10.23 -21.94 -8.90
N ILE A 236 10.74 -21.24 -9.93
CA ILE A 236 10.35 -21.37 -11.33
C ILE A 236 11.41 -22.22 -12.02
N ASP A 237 11.00 -23.36 -12.56
CA ASP A 237 11.88 -24.27 -13.31
C ASP A 237 11.86 -23.93 -14.80
N LEU A 238 12.87 -23.16 -15.23
CA LEU A 238 12.95 -22.65 -16.58
C LEU A 238 13.45 -23.74 -17.56
N GLY A 239 12.53 -24.18 -18.43
CA GLY A 239 12.78 -25.05 -19.55
C GLY A 239 12.47 -24.39 -20.91
N ASP A 240 12.76 -25.11 -22.00
CA ASP A 240 12.35 -24.69 -23.34
C ASP A 240 10.89 -25.10 -23.57
N VAL A 241 10.04 -24.15 -23.93
CA VAL A 241 8.59 -24.33 -24.03
C VAL A 241 8.09 -23.82 -25.37
N VAL A 242 7.30 -24.64 -26.07
CA VAL A 242 6.46 -24.24 -27.20
C VAL A 242 5.04 -24.06 -26.69
N VAL A 243 4.60 -22.83 -26.48
CA VAL A 243 3.31 -22.52 -25.83
C VAL A 243 2.10 -23.16 -26.52
N PRO A 244 1.99 -23.18 -27.87
CA PRO A 244 0.95 -23.90 -28.59
C PRO A 244 0.82 -25.39 -28.20
N ASP A 245 1.93 -26.07 -27.89
CA ASP A 245 1.88 -27.48 -27.50
C ASP A 245 1.27 -27.63 -26.13
N VAL A 246 1.63 -26.76 -25.16
CA VAL A 246 1.00 -26.73 -23.83
C VAL A 246 -0.50 -26.45 -23.93
N VAL A 247 -0.91 -25.49 -24.79
CA VAL A 247 -2.33 -25.17 -25.01
C VAL A 247 -3.06 -26.36 -25.61
N ARG A 248 -2.49 -27.03 -26.63
CA ARG A 248 -3.07 -28.22 -27.24
C ARG A 248 -3.31 -29.32 -26.22
N ASP A 249 -2.33 -29.56 -25.34
CA ASP A 249 -2.45 -30.58 -24.28
C ASP A 249 -3.57 -30.24 -23.29
N VAL A 250 -3.66 -28.96 -22.85
CA VAL A 250 -4.73 -28.49 -21.97
C VAL A 250 -6.10 -28.64 -22.62
N VAL A 251 -6.21 -28.24 -23.90
CA VAL A 251 -7.47 -28.38 -24.67
C VAL A 251 -7.86 -29.87 -24.79
N ARG A 252 -6.92 -30.76 -25.08
CA ARG A 252 -7.18 -32.20 -25.12
C ARG A 252 -7.69 -32.74 -23.79
N LEU A 253 -7.07 -32.35 -22.69
CA LEU A 253 -7.46 -32.80 -21.35
C LEU A 253 -8.87 -32.36 -20.99
N LEU A 254 -9.22 -31.10 -21.28
CA LEU A 254 -10.50 -30.51 -20.90
C LEU A 254 -11.61 -30.81 -21.92
N ASN A 255 -11.27 -31.31 -23.14
CA ASN A 255 -12.26 -31.58 -24.17
C ASN A 255 -13.24 -32.70 -23.77
N VAL A 256 -12.77 -33.70 -23.02
CA VAL A 256 -13.66 -34.77 -22.50
C VAL A 256 -14.78 -34.17 -21.65
N ARG A 257 -14.41 -33.22 -20.78
CA ARG A 257 -15.36 -32.53 -19.92
C ARG A 257 -16.25 -31.58 -20.73
N ALA A 258 -15.69 -30.84 -21.69
CA ALA A 258 -16.43 -29.93 -22.55
C ALA A 258 -17.51 -30.69 -23.36
N VAL A 259 -17.15 -31.81 -23.99
CA VAL A 259 -18.07 -32.68 -24.73
C VAL A 259 -19.20 -33.21 -23.84
N SER A 260 -18.88 -33.66 -22.62
CA SER A 260 -19.93 -34.16 -21.69
C SER A 260 -20.89 -33.07 -21.24
N GLN A 261 -20.52 -31.80 -21.37
CA GLN A 261 -21.34 -30.63 -21.05
C GLN A 261 -22.00 -30.01 -22.32
N GLY A 262 -21.74 -30.56 -23.52
CA GLY A 262 -22.25 -30.00 -24.76
C GLY A 262 -21.58 -28.68 -25.20
N VAL A 263 -20.39 -28.39 -24.67
CA VAL A 263 -19.63 -27.16 -24.96
C VAL A 263 -18.56 -27.44 -26.01
N THR A 264 -18.44 -26.57 -27.01
CA THR A 264 -17.39 -26.66 -28.03
C THR A 264 -16.12 -26.04 -27.49
N LEU A 265 -15.01 -26.80 -27.47
CA LEU A 265 -13.68 -26.29 -27.04
C LEU A 265 -12.73 -26.33 -28.23
N THR A 266 -12.23 -25.15 -28.63
CA THR A 266 -11.30 -25.00 -29.77
C THR A 266 -10.07 -24.18 -29.39
N HIS A 267 -8.96 -24.35 -30.15
CA HIS A 267 -7.80 -23.48 -30.03
C HIS A 267 -7.32 -23.03 -31.42
N VAL A 268 -6.73 -21.86 -31.47
CA VAL A 268 -6.18 -21.21 -32.65
C VAL A 268 -4.84 -20.63 -32.34
N VAL A 269 -3.87 -20.82 -33.25
CA VAL A 269 -2.54 -20.21 -33.14
C VAL A 269 -2.44 -19.14 -34.23
N GLU A 270 -2.23 -17.89 -33.84
CA GLU A 270 -2.14 -16.77 -34.76
C GLU A 270 -0.67 -16.45 -35.10
N GLY A 271 -0.30 -16.57 -36.37
CA GLY A 271 1.05 -16.33 -36.88
C GLY A 271 2.02 -17.47 -36.54
N ASP A 272 3.29 -17.26 -36.87
CA ASP A 272 4.37 -18.24 -36.65
C ASP A 272 5.16 -18.00 -35.38
N ALA A 273 5.17 -16.77 -34.87
CA ALA A 273 5.94 -16.39 -33.67
C ALA A 273 5.65 -17.26 -32.43
N PRO A 274 4.38 -17.68 -32.14
CA PRO A 274 4.11 -18.53 -30.97
C PRO A 274 4.75 -19.92 -31.05
N ARG A 275 5.18 -20.37 -32.23
CA ARG A 275 5.84 -21.67 -32.43
C ARG A 275 7.34 -21.65 -32.11
N ILE A 276 7.89 -20.46 -31.87
CA ILE A 276 9.29 -20.29 -31.46
C ILE A 276 9.42 -20.72 -30.00
N PRO A 277 10.35 -21.63 -29.64
CA PRO A 277 10.55 -22.02 -28.26
C PRO A 277 11.02 -20.83 -27.40
N ILE A 278 10.50 -20.74 -26.20
CA ILE A 278 10.83 -19.72 -25.20
C ILE A 278 11.32 -20.36 -23.92
N ARG A 279 12.12 -19.63 -23.14
CA ARG A 279 12.58 -20.08 -21.80
C ARG A 279 11.54 -19.72 -20.75
N SER A 280 10.79 -20.72 -20.25
CA SER A 280 9.76 -20.52 -19.25
C SER A 280 9.49 -21.83 -18.50
N ASP A 281 8.54 -21.84 -17.55
CA ASP A 281 8.14 -23.04 -16.81
C ASP A 281 6.87 -23.64 -17.43
N PRO A 282 6.96 -24.79 -18.13
CA PRO A 282 5.83 -25.42 -18.81
C PRO A 282 4.76 -25.91 -17.80
N VAL A 283 5.16 -26.29 -16.59
CA VAL A 283 4.23 -26.80 -15.56
C VAL A 283 3.35 -25.64 -15.06
N ARG A 284 3.94 -24.48 -14.82
CA ARG A 284 3.22 -23.30 -14.33
C ARG A 284 2.34 -22.68 -15.41
N ILE A 285 2.83 -22.59 -16.65
CA ILE A 285 1.98 -22.19 -17.78
C ILE A 285 0.77 -23.10 -17.89
N ARG A 286 0.98 -24.43 -17.84
CA ARG A 286 -0.11 -25.43 -17.87
C ARG A 286 -1.09 -25.24 -16.72
N GLN A 287 -0.59 -24.97 -15.50
CA GLN A 287 -1.42 -24.76 -14.29
C GLN A 287 -2.34 -23.53 -14.46
N VAL A 288 -1.79 -22.40 -14.94
CA VAL A 288 -2.57 -21.19 -15.25
C VAL A 288 -3.64 -21.48 -16.30
N LEU A 289 -3.27 -22.15 -17.39
CA LEU A 289 -4.19 -22.47 -18.49
C LEU A 289 -5.28 -23.46 -18.07
N LEU A 290 -4.95 -24.51 -17.31
CA LEU A 290 -5.94 -25.45 -16.80
C LEU A 290 -6.99 -24.76 -15.95
N ASN A 291 -6.57 -23.80 -15.13
CA ASN A 291 -7.52 -23.06 -14.31
C ASN A 291 -8.39 -22.12 -15.13
N ILE A 292 -7.82 -21.34 -16.05
CA ILE A 292 -8.59 -20.37 -16.85
C ILE A 292 -9.53 -21.09 -17.83
N VAL A 293 -9.00 -22.04 -18.61
CA VAL A 293 -9.81 -22.81 -19.59
C VAL A 293 -10.82 -23.71 -18.86
N GLY A 294 -10.44 -24.30 -17.73
CA GLY A 294 -11.34 -25.10 -16.88
C GLY A 294 -12.52 -24.28 -16.37
N ASN A 295 -12.26 -23.04 -15.93
CA ASN A 295 -13.33 -22.12 -15.53
C ASN A 295 -14.21 -21.72 -16.73
N ALA A 296 -13.64 -21.42 -17.88
CA ALA A 296 -14.39 -21.11 -19.10
C ALA A 296 -15.36 -22.26 -19.49
N VAL A 297 -14.88 -23.51 -19.52
CA VAL A 297 -15.72 -24.69 -19.78
C VAL A 297 -16.78 -24.87 -18.69
N LYS A 298 -16.42 -24.68 -17.43
CA LYS A 298 -17.31 -24.85 -16.27
C LYS A 298 -18.49 -23.88 -16.27
N PHE A 299 -18.26 -22.63 -16.67
CA PHE A 299 -19.26 -21.56 -16.62
C PHE A 299 -19.95 -21.29 -17.97
N THR A 300 -19.69 -22.12 -18.99
CA THR A 300 -20.38 -22.12 -20.28
C THR A 300 -21.37 -23.26 -20.32
N GLU A 301 -22.67 -22.97 -20.38
CA GLU A 301 -23.73 -24.00 -20.52
C GLU A 301 -24.05 -24.31 -21.99
N GLN A 302 -24.03 -23.30 -22.83
CA GLN A 302 -24.31 -23.39 -24.27
C GLN A 302 -23.32 -22.55 -25.04
N GLY A 303 -22.92 -23.06 -26.23
CA GLY A 303 -21.97 -22.37 -27.09
C GLY A 303 -20.56 -22.94 -26.99
N GLY A 304 -19.54 -22.11 -26.75
CA GLY A 304 -18.16 -22.61 -26.82
C GLY A 304 -17.10 -21.76 -26.11
N VAL A 305 -15.96 -22.38 -26.00
CA VAL A 305 -14.71 -21.79 -25.48
C VAL A 305 -13.68 -21.82 -26.61
N ARG A 306 -13.07 -20.68 -26.87
CA ARG A 306 -11.99 -20.53 -27.86
C ARG A 306 -10.71 -20.04 -27.16
N VAL A 307 -9.62 -20.77 -27.33
CA VAL A 307 -8.29 -20.39 -26.85
C VAL A 307 -7.47 -19.87 -28.01
N VAL A 308 -7.02 -18.64 -27.97
CA VAL A 308 -6.20 -18.00 -29.01
C VAL A 308 -4.80 -17.75 -28.47
N VAL A 309 -3.78 -18.24 -29.21
CA VAL A 309 -2.38 -18.04 -28.88
C VAL A 309 -1.77 -17.12 -29.90
N SER A 310 -1.18 -16.02 -29.46
CA SER A 310 -0.43 -15.08 -30.28
C SER A 310 0.87 -14.72 -29.59
N ALA A 311 1.86 -14.27 -30.38
CA ALA A 311 3.12 -13.80 -29.82
C ALA A 311 3.73 -12.69 -30.69
N VAL A 312 4.43 -11.75 -30.02
CA VAL A 312 5.08 -10.63 -30.66
C VAL A 312 6.57 -10.61 -30.23
N PRO A 313 7.52 -10.69 -31.17
CA PRO A 313 8.92 -10.55 -30.86
C PRO A 313 9.25 -9.15 -30.30
N ARG A 314 9.98 -9.10 -29.19
CA ARG A 314 10.48 -7.88 -28.53
C ARG A 314 12.01 -7.93 -28.40
N GLY A 315 12.71 -7.85 -29.51
CA GLY A 315 14.17 -8.01 -29.53
C GLY A 315 14.61 -9.44 -29.23
N LYS A 316 15.25 -9.68 -28.07
CA LYS A 316 15.66 -11.02 -27.61
C LYS A 316 14.56 -11.74 -26.82
N ARG A 317 13.46 -11.06 -26.53
CA ARG A 317 12.32 -11.60 -25.78
C ARG A 317 11.13 -11.83 -26.69
N MET A 318 10.24 -12.65 -26.25
CA MET A 318 8.94 -12.92 -26.87
C MET A 318 7.84 -12.55 -25.89
N GLU A 319 6.96 -11.64 -26.28
CA GLU A 319 5.71 -11.38 -25.57
C GLU A 319 4.66 -12.34 -26.09
N THR A 320 4.25 -13.31 -25.26
CA THR A 320 3.25 -14.32 -25.61
C THR A 320 1.94 -14.00 -24.94
N THR A 321 0.86 -14.08 -25.66
CA THR A 321 -0.51 -13.84 -25.20
C THR A 321 -1.37 -15.07 -25.46
N VAL A 322 -2.05 -15.56 -24.43
CA VAL A 322 -3.07 -16.59 -24.53
C VAL A 322 -4.40 -16.01 -24.09
N ALA A 323 -5.32 -15.82 -25.03
CA ALA A 323 -6.66 -15.30 -24.78
C ALA A 323 -7.68 -16.45 -24.77
N VAL A 324 -8.45 -16.56 -23.69
CA VAL A 324 -9.52 -17.56 -23.52
C VAL A 324 -10.85 -16.84 -23.57
N HIS A 325 -11.60 -17.08 -24.64
CA HIS A 325 -12.92 -16.52 -24.87
C HIS A 325 -13.98 -17.57 -24.53
N ASP A 326 -14.93 -17.24 -23.69
CA ASP A 326 -16.09 -18.05 -23.40
C ASP A 326 -17.40 -17.32 -23.75
N THR A 327 -18.44 -18.08 -24.03
CA THR A 327 -19.80 -17.59 -24.26
C THR A 327 -20.71 -17.88 -23.06
N GLY A 328 -20.11 -17.92 -21.85
CA GLY A 328 -20.79 -18.27 -20.61
C GLY A 328 -21.66 -17.16 -20.02
N CYS A 329 -22.01 -17.30 -18.76
CA CYS A 329 -22.88 -16.36 -18.06
C CYS A 329 -22.25 -14.95 -17.85
N GLY A 330 -20.97 -14.79 -18.12
CA GLY A 330 -20.23 -13.56 -17.85
C GLY A 330 -20.10 -13.26 -16.36
N ILE A 331 -19.42 -12.14 -16.05
CA ILE A 331 -19.09 -11.73 -14.69
C ILE A 331 -19.66 -10.32 -14.44
N PRO A 332 -20.41 -10.11 -13.34
CA PRO A 332 -20.88 -8.79 -12.95
C PRO A 332 -19.74 -7.82 -12.69
N GLN A 333 -19.93 -6.54 -13.04
CA GLN A 333 -18.90 -5.51 -12.93
C GLN A 333 -18.43 -5.29 -11.49
N GLU A 334 -19.31 -5.50 -10.51
CA GLU A 334 -19.01 -5.34 -9.08
C GLU A 334 -18.01 -6.39 -8.58
N ILE A 335 -17.94 -7.55 -9.26
CA ILE A 335 -17.07 -8.68 -8.85
C ILE A 335 -15.69 -8.58 -9.51
N LEU A 336 -15.56 -7.94 -10.67
CA LEU A 336 -14.29 -7.86 -11.40
C LEU A 336 -13.10 -7.37 -10.57
N PRO A 337 -13.22 -6.35 -9.70
CA PRO A 337 -12.10 -5.89 -8.89
C PRO A 337 -11.58 -6.94 -7.91
N SER A 338 -12.46 -7.77 -7.35
CA SER A 338 -12.14 -8.80 -6.36
C SER A 338 -11.95 -10.20 -6.94
N LEU A 339 -12.14 -10.38 -8.25
CA LEU A 339 -12.15 -11.69 -8.91
C LEU A 339 -10.88 -12.53 -8.68
N PHE A 340 -9.75 -11.85 -8.52
CA PHE A 340 -8.45 -12.47 -8.26
C PHE A 340 -8.06 -12.50 -6.79
N GLU A 341 -8.95 -12.09 -5.89
CA GLU A 341 -8.73 -12.26 -4.45
C GLU A 341 -9.03 -13.70 -4.03
N PRO A 342 -8.26 -14.25 -3.07
CA PRO A 342 -8.50 -15.60 -2.57
C PRO A 342 -9.93 -15.78 -2.06
N PHE A 343 -10.58 -16.91 -2.40
CA PHE A 343 -11.96 -17.28 -2.03
C PHE A 343 -13.05 -16.35 -2.57
N CYS A 344 -12.75 -15.51 -3.55
CA CYS A 344 -13.77 -14.74 -4.23
C CYS A 344 -14.68 -15.69 -5.01
N GLN A 345 -15.95 -15.74 -4.62
CA GLN A 345 -17.01 -16.48 -5.30
C GLN A 345 -18.20 -15.54 -5.46
N SER A 346 -18.86 -15.57 -6.63
CA SER A 346 -20.11 -14.82 -6.79
C SER A 346 -21.24 -15.54 -6.04
N ASP A 347 -21.99 -14.84 -5.20
CA ASP A 347 -23.11 -15.37 -4.41
C ASP A 347 -24.32 -15.84 -5.25
N ASN A 348 -24.19 -15.86 -6.57
CA ASN A 348 -25.28 -16.27 -7.47
C ASN A 348 -25.56 -17.77 -7.36
N SER A 349 -26.83 -18.12 -7.46
CA SER A 349 -27.34 -19.51 -7.46
C SER A 349 -26.62 -20.46 -8.43
N TYR A 350 -25.92 -19.91 -9.42
CA TYR A 350 -25.08 -20.60 -10.40
C TYR A 350 -23.80 -21.18 -9.82
N THR A 351 -23.13 -20.45 -8.93
CA THR A 351 -21.86 -20.90 -8.30
C THR A 351 -22.08 -22.02 -7.30
N ARG A 352 -23.26 -22.08 -6.66
CA ARG A 352 -23.64 -23.18 -5.75
C ARG A 352 -23.75 -24.53 -6.44
N ARG A 353 -24.10 -24.59 -7.73
CA ARG A 353 -24.20 -25.86 -8.49
C ARG A 353 -22.85 -26.40 -8.97
N HIS A 354 -21.84 -25.53 -9.13
CA HIS A 354 -20.60 -25.92 -9.80
C HIS A 354 -19.37 -25.92 -8.88
N GLY A 355 -19.47 -25.48 -7.62
CA GLY A 355 -18.42 -25.53 -6.61
C GLY A 355 -17.04 -25.07 -7.10
N GLY A 356 -16.18 -24.66 -6.21
CA GLY A 356 -14.78 -24.32 -6.53
C GLY A 356 -14.16 -23.66 -5.32
N THR A 357 -12.84 -23.77 -5.14
CA THR A 357 -12.11 -23.24 -3.98
C THR A 357 -12.06 -21.71 -3.95
N GLY A 358 -12.26 -21.04 -5.08
CA GLY A 358 -12.00 -19.61 -5.22
C GLY A 358 -10.51 -19.25 -5.12
N LEU A 359 -9.60 -20.24 -5.04
CA LEU A 359 -8.17 -20.04 -4.97
C LEU A 359 -7.52 -20.01 -6.35
N GLY A 360 -8.06 -20.74 -7.31
CA GLY A 360 -7.42 -20.94 -8.60
C GLY A 360 -7.05 -19.66 -9.34
N LEU A 361 -7.98 -18.69 -9.46
CA LEU A 361 -7.69 -17.42 -10.14
C LEU A 361 -6.67 -16.56 -9.36
N ALA A 362 -6.71 -16.57 -8.04
CA ALA A 362 -5.71 -15.90 -7.21
C ALA A 362 -4.31 -16.48 -7.42
N ILE A 363 -4.20 -17.81 -7.43
CA ILE A 363 -2.94 -18.52 -7.72
C ILE A 363 -2.50 -18.22 -9.15
N SER A 364 -3.40 -18.28 -10.14
CA SER A 364 -3.07 -17.99 -11.53
C SER A 364 -2.51 -16.60 -11.73
N LYS A 365 -3.08 -15.57 -11.09
CA LYS A 365 -2.57 -14.20 -11.13
C LYS A 365 -1.17 -14.10 -10.56
N ARG A 366 -0.89 -14.76 -9.43
CA ARG A 366 0.44 -14.78 -8.80
C ARG A 366 1.47 -15.54 -9.64
N LEU A 367 1.09 -16.71 -10.19
CA LEU A 367 1.95 -17.46 -11.11
C LEU A 367 2.26 -16.67 -12.37
N ALA A 368 1.28 -15.98 -12.94
CA ALA A 368 1.51 -15.10 -14.08
C ALA A 368 2.55 -14.00 -13.76
N GLY A 369 2.47 -13.40 -12.57
CA GLY A 369 3.48 -12.43 -12.10
C GLY A 369 4.89 -13.05 -11.97
N LEU A 370 5.01 -14.26 -11.43
CA LEU A 370 6.28 -14.98 -11.32
C LEU A 370 6.86 -15.36 -12.69
N LEU A 371 6.00 -15.61 -13.69
CA LEU A 371 6.39 -15.85 -15.08
C LEU A 371 6.73 -14.57 -15.87
N GLY A 372 6.77 -13.40 -15.19
CA GLY A 372 7.03 -12.11 -15.83
C GLY A 372 5.86 -11.56 -16.64
N GLY A 373 4.63 -11.90 -16.26
CA GLY A 373 3.43 -11.53 -16.98
C GLY A 373 2.27 -11.07 -16.10
N ARG A 374 1.06 -11.07 -16.69
CA ARG A 374 -0.19 -10.70 -16.03
C ARG A 374 -1.38 -11.44 -16.62
N ILE A 375 -2.47 -11.46 -15.85
CA ILE A 375 -3.79 -11.92 -16.30
C ILE A 375 -4.76 -10.75 -16.22
N GLU A 376 -5.46 -10.51 -17.32
CA GLU A 376 -6.50 -9.50 -17.45
C GLU A 376 -7.84 -10.18 -17.79
N VAL A 377 -8.95 -9.54 -17.43
CA VAL A 377 -10.29 -10.05 -17.71
C VAL A 377 -11.16 -8.92 -18.25
N ALA A 378 -11.89 -9.24 -19.32
CA ALA A 378 -12.98 -8.42 -19.83
C ALA A 378 -14.24 -9.30 -19.88
N SER A 379 -15.33 -8.85 -19.28
CA SER A 379 -16.56 -9.64 -19.21
C SER A 379 -17.81 -8.77 -19.16
N GLU A 380 -18.85 -9.25 -19.81
CA GLU A 380 -20.19 -8.66 -19.74
C GLU A 380 -21.19 -9.74 -19.33
N PRO A 381 -22.07 -9.46 -18.36
CA PRO A 381 -23.11 -10.42 -17.96
C PRO A 381 -23.91 -10.91 -19.17
N GLN A 382 -24.15 -12.22 -19.23
CA GLN A 382 -24.88 -12.92 -20.30
C GLN A 382 -24.23 -12.89 -21.70
N ARG A 383 -22.99 -12.40 -21.82
CA ARG A 383 -22.24 -12.36 -23.10
C ARG A 383 -20.93 -13.14 -23.06
N GLY A 384 -20.55 -13.62 -21.86
CA GLY A 384 -19.33 -14.36 -21.65
C GLY A 384 -18.17 -13.50 -21.16
N SER A 385 -16.97 -14.09 -21.18
CA SER A 385 -15.75 -13.46 -20.68
C SER A 385 -14.57 -13.72 -21.60
N VAL A 386 -13.59 -12.84 -21.50
CA VAL A 386 -12.27 -12.99 -22.14
C VAL A 386 -11.21 -12.86 -21.06
N PHE A 387 -10.52 -13.95 -20.78
CA PHE A 387 -9.35 -13.96 -19.93
C PHE A 387 -8.09 -13.92 -20.79
N THR A 388 -7.23 -12.96 -20.55
CA THR A 388 -5.99 -12.76 -21.31
C THR A 388 -4.79 -12.95 -20.41
N PHE A 389 -4.00 -13.98 -20.66
CA PHE A 389 -2.72 -14.25 -19.99
C PHE A 389 -1.59 -13.81 -20.91
N THR A 390 -0.85 -12.77 -20.52
CA THR A 390 0.30 -12.22 -21.26
C THR A 390 1.55 -12.33 -20.41
N PHE A 391 2.66 -12.82 -21.00
CA PHE A 391 3.95 -12.91 -20.32
C PHE A 391 5.11 -12.75 -21.30
N GLU A 392 6.23 -12.29 -20.78
CA GLU A 392 7.48 -12.11 -21.55
C GLU A 392 8.51 -13.15 -21.14
N SER A 393 9.13 -13.79 -22.12
CA SER A 393 10.19 -14.77 -21.91
C SER A 393 11.31 -14.59 -22.92
N ASP A 394 12.51 -15.01 -22.57
CA ASP A 394 13.62 -15.05 -23.51
C ASP A 394 13.35 -16.12 -24.58
N VAL A 395 13.74 -15.82 -25.84
CA VAL A 395 13.69 -16.82 -26.90
C VAL A 395 14.73 -17.90 -26.59
N ALA A 396 14.32 -19.15 -26.62
CA ALA A 396 15.25 -20.27 -26.45
C ALA A 396 16.26 -20.28 -27.60
N GLY A 397 17.54 -20.37 -27.25
CA GLY A 397 18.60 -20.58 -28.28
C GLY A 397 18.30 -21.89 -28.98
N ALA A 398 18.51 -21.94 -30.30
CA ALA A 398 18.27 -23.12 -31.12
C ALA A 398 18.97 -24.35 -30.53
N ALA A 399 18.28 -25.13 -29.71
CA ALA A 399 18.71 -26.40 -29.20
C ALA A 399 17.82 -27.50 -29.78
N PRO A 400 18.33 -28.72 -29.98
CA PRO A 400 17.71 -29.73 -30.80
C PRO A 400 16.34 -30.17 -30.22
N THR A 401 15.37 -30.18 -31.08
CA THR A 401 14.11 -30.86 -30.92
C THR A 401 14.33 -32.30 -30.50
N HIS A 402 14.18 -32.60 -29.21
CA HIS A 402 13.81 -33.95 -28.81
C HIS A 402 12.29 -34.07 -28.93
N PRO A 403 11.78 -34.98 -29.75
CA PRO A 403 10.36 -35.30 -29.70
C PRO A 403 10.12 -35.95 -28.33
N SER A 404 9.41 -35.27 -27.45
CA SER A 404 8.78 -35.93 -26.31
C SER A 404 7.68 -36.83 -26.89
N GLU A 405 8.04 -38.06 -27.16
CA GLU A 405 7.07 -39.15 -27.18
C GLU A 405 6.57 -39.31 -25.76
N VAL A 406 5.52 -38.59 -25.43
CA VAL A 406 4.65 -38.95 -24.32
C VAL A 406 3.52 -39.79 -24.91
N GLU A 407 3.85 -41.04 -25.20
CA GLU A 407 2.85 -42.08 -25.11
C GLU A 407 2.33 -42.09 -23.69
N ALA A 408 1.07 -41.81 -23.51
CA ALA A 408 0.34 -42.54 -22.47
C ALA A 408 -1.12 -42.19 -22.43
N SER A 409 -1.90 -43.05 -22.80
CA SER A 409 -3.24 -43.25 -22.24
C SER A 409 -3.10 -44.02 -20.91
N PRO A 410 -3.45 -43.47 -19.76
CA PRO A 410 -3.35 -44.17 -18.50
C PRO A 410 -4.52 -45.08 -18.17
N GLN A 411 -5.38 -45.43 -19.12
CA GLN A 411 -6.59 -46.20 -18.81
C GLN A 411 -6.61 -47.66 -19.25
N ARG A 412 -5.52 -48.20 -19.80
CA ARG A 412 -5.47 -49.66 -20.18
C ARG A 412 -4.27 -50.45 -19.71
N ALA A 413 -3.43 -49.91 -18.81
CA ALA A 413 -2.14 -50.56 -18.49
C ALA A 413 -1.91 -50.88 -17.00
N ALA A 414 -2.94 -50.99 -16.18
CA ALA A 414 -2.72 -51.34 -14.78
C ALA A 414 -2.52 -52.84 -14.53
N GLN A 415 -2.82 -53.70 -15.45
CA GLN A 415 -2.58 -55.15 -15.29
C GLN A 415 -1.32 -55.55 -16.03
N GLY A 416 -0.21 -55.75 -15.28
CA GLY A 416 1.00 -56.33 -15.78
C GLY A 416 2.20 -55.42 -16.03
N VAL A 417 2.09 -54.11 -15.83
CA VAL A 417 3.22 -53.17 -16.05
C VAL A 417 4.44 -53.47 -15.16
N LEU A 418 4.22 -53.99 -13.96
CA LEU A 418 5.26 -54.36 -13.02
C LEU A 418 5.46 -55.87 -12.92
N GLY A 419 4.94 -56.65 -13.86
CA GLY A 419 5.04 -58.10 -13.89
C GLY A 419 6.48 -58.60 -13.75
N GLY A 420 6.74 -59.46 -12.76
CA GLY A 420 8.05 -60.00 -12.50
C GLY A 420 9.06 -59.09 -11.81
N LYS A 421 8.68 -57.85 -11.45
CA LYS A 421 9.52 -56.93 -10.67
C LYS A 421 9.38 -57.24 -9.18
N HIS A 422 10.52 -57.20 -8.46
CA HIS A 422 10.58 -57.25 -7.01
C HIS A 422 10.92 -55.87 -6.50
N ILE A 423 10.02 -55.28 -5.67
CA ILE A 423 10.09 -53.91 -5.23
C ILE A 423 10.13 -53.87 -3.71
N LEU A 424 11.09 -53.17 -3.14
CA LEU A 424 11.11 -52.81 -1.73
C LEU A 424 10.41 -51.46 -1.56
N LEU A 425 9.32 -51.44 -0.82
CA LEU A 425 8.56 -50.24 -0.49
C LEU A 425 8.90 -49.83 0.95
N VAL A 426 9.46 -48.63 1.12
CA VAL A 426 9.79 -48.05 2.42
C VAL A 426 8.91 -46.85 2.66
N GLU A 427 8.05 -46.91 3.67
CA GLU A 427 7.07 -45.86 3.99
C GLU A 427 6.76 -45.92 5.48
N ASP A 428 6.75 -44.74 6.15
CA ASP A 428 6.53 -44.64 7.60
C ASP A 428 5.04 -44.69 7.99
N SER A 429 4.16 -44.33 7.05
CA SER A 429 2.70 -44.43 7.23
C SER A 429 2.20 -45.84 6.92
N ILE A 430 1.67 -46.53 7.92
CA ILE A 430 1.10 -47.88 7.79
C ILE A 430 -0.03 -47.92 6.73
N ASP A 431 -0.87 -46.91 6.68
CA ASP A 431 -1.98 -46.84 5.72
C ASP A 431 -1.49 -46.57 4.28
N SER A 432 -0.51 -45.68 4.11
CA SER A 432 0.15 -45.45 2.81
C SER A 432 0.84 -46.72 2.34
N LEU A 433 1.54 -47.39 3.22
CA LEU A 433 2.27 -48.62 2.94
C LEU A 433 1.32 -49.76 2.47
N ARG A 434 0.15 -49.91 3.11
CA ARG A 434 -0.89 -50.85 2.68
C ARG A 434 -1.45 -50.54 1.31
N ILE A 435 -1.81 -49.27 1.06
CA ILE A 435 -2.37 -48.82 -0.21
C ILE A 435 -1.37 -49.02 -1.34
N LEU A 436 -0.13 -48.52 -1.18
CA LEU A 436 0.91 -48.63 -2.20
C LEU A 436 1.30 -50.09 -2.50
N SER A 437 1.42 -50.91 -1.46
CA SER A 437 1.70 -52.32 -1.62
C SER A 437 0.59 -53.06 -2.39
N ALA A 438 -0.67 -52.75 -2.07
CA ALA A 438 -1.83 -53.30 -2.80
C ALA A 438 -1.85 -52.87 -4.26
N LEU A 439 -1.62 -51.59 -4.56
CA LEU A 439 -1.58 -51.06 -5.93
C LEU A 439 -0.45 -51.67 -6.76
N MET A 440 0.77 -51.79 -6.20
CA MET A 440 1.92 -52.40 -6.87
C MET A 440 1.70 -53.88 -7.10
N SER A 441 1.10 -54.60 -6.14
CA SER A 441 0.73 -56.00 -6.30
C SER A 441 -0.33 -56.21 -7.38
N LEU A 442 -1.34 -55.35 -7.46
CA LEU A 442 -2.33 -55.34 -8.55
C LEU A 442 -1.71 -55.09 -9.94
N ALA A 443 -0.62 -54.28 -9.98
CA ALA A 443 0.17 -54.06 -11.18
C ALA A 443 1.11 -55.21 -11.54
N GLY A 444 1.15 -56.30 -10.74
CA GLY A 444 1.90 -57.52 -11.01
C GLY A 444 3.29 -57.58 -10.34
N ALA A 445 3.62 -56.62 -9.44
CA ALA A 445 4.90 -56.68 -8.72
C ALA A 445 4.86 -57.57 -7.49
N ARG A 446 6.02 -58.14 -7.13
CA ARG A 446 6.26 -58.67 -5.79
C ARG A 446 6.79 -57.55 -4.90
N VAL A 447 6.09 -57.27 -3.79
CA VAL A 447 6.39 -56.11 -2.95
C VAL A 447 6.82 -56.56 -1.57
N ASP A 448 8.02 -56.22 -1.16
CA ASP A 448 8.48 -56.31 0.23
C ASP A 448 8.31 -54.93 0.86
N VAL A 449 7.96 -54.89 2.14
CA VAL A 449 7.60 -53.65 2.84
C VAL A 449 8.52 -53.42 4.04
N ALA A 450 8.91 -52.17 4.25
CA ALA A 450 9.63 -51.72 5.43
C ALA A 450 9.02 -50.38 5.92
N SER A 451 8.94 -50.21 7.24
CA SER A 451 8.36 -49.00 7.86
C SER A 451 9.36 -47.86 8.03
N ASP A 452 10.64 -48.13 7.87
CA ASP A 452 11.72 -47.15 7.98
C ASP A 452 12.99 -47.61 7.25
N GLY A 453 14.00 -46.75 7.17
CA GLY A 453 15.26 -47.03 6.48
C GLY A 453 16.10 -48.12 7.19
N LEU A 454 15.93 -48.32 8.50
CA LEU A 454 16.65 -49.36 9.28
C LEU A 454 16.07 -50.75 9.02
N SER A 455 14.75 -50.86 8.89
CA SER A 455 14.05 -52.10 8.57
C SER A 455 14.14 -52.47 7.08
N ALA A 456 14.61 -51.56 6.24
CA ALA A 456 14.79 -51.73 4.81
C ALA A 456 16.15 -52.37 4.44
N VAL A 457 17.13 -52.36 5.35
CA VAL A 457 18.47 -52.93 5.22
C VAL A 457 18.50 -54.26 5.91
#